data_ee58f07d43f606901d3b0929fd867682
#
_entry.id   ee58f07d43f606901d3b0929fd867682
#
_cell.length_a   1.000
_cell.length_b   1.000
_cell.length_c   1.000
_cell.angle_alpha   90.00
_cell.angle_beta   90.00
_cell.angle_gamma   90.00
#
_symmetry.space_group_name_H-M   'P 1'
#
loop_
_entity.id
_entity.type
_entity.pdbx_description
1 polymer ?
#
loop_
_entity_poly.entity_id
_entity_poly.type
_entity_poly.pdbx_seq_one_letter_code
_entity_poly.pdbx_strand_id
1 'polypeptide(L)'
;MEYTPKHQVTIENRPLWVFDDLCTQVEAEGIFKGLQVSAFKKDEIARPDTQEYRHWAVNLSAEQIRTLPVYHRAIEAIRNLTNQEYTAYRGYINHASYGDMLFTHTDCAPDANEFTVLVYIAPEWNIEWGGETLFYNSDDDCIFACTPKPARVAIFHGAIKHVGRPPNRICFTPRYTLAFKLEKVTQ
;
A
#
# COMPACT_ATOMS: atom_id res chain seq x y z
N MET A 1 -14.51 -11.31 12.83
CA MET A 1 -13.41 -12.32 12.68
C MET A 1 -12.17 -11.69 13.27
N GLU A 2 -11.37 -12.43 14.06
CA GLU A 2 -10.13 -11.87 14.61
C GLU A 2 -9.00 -12.06 13.58
N TYR A 3 -8.42 -10.95 13.13
CA TYR A 3 -7.30 -10.97 12.19
C TYR A 3 -5.99 -10.84 12.95
N THR A 4 -5.11 -11.82 12.80
CA THR A 4 -3.78 -11.82 13.45
C THR A 4 -2.71 -11.41 12.43
N PRO A 5 -1.97 -10.31 12.66
CA PRO A 5 -0.89 -9.92 11.77
C PRO A 5 0.20 -10.98 11.71
N LYS A 6 0.70 -11.30 10.52
CA LYS A 6 1.88 -12.14 10.34
C LYS A 6 3.16 -11.46 10.86
N HIS A 7 3.25 -10.15 10.64
CA HIS A 7 4.30 -9.32 11.20
C HIS A 7 3.67 -8.10 11.87
N GLN A 8 4.15 -7.79 13.07
CA GLN A 8 3.80 -6.58 13.80
C GLN A 8 5.09 -5.86 14.15
N VAL A 9 5.23 -4.65 13.66
CA VAL A 9 6.42 -3.80 13.84
C VAL A 9 5.96 -2.45 14.38
N THR A 10 6.77 -1.86 15.26
CA THR A 10 6.57 -0.49 15.73
C THR A 10 7.78 0.34 15.32
N ILE A 11 7.54 1.43 14.61
CA ILE A 11 8.57 2.39 14.19
C ILE A 11 8.22 3.73 14.82
N GLU A 12 9.04 4.21 15.75
CA GLU A 12 8.83 5.48 16.49
C GLU A 12 7.40 5.60 17.07
N ASN A 13 6.99 4.57 17.80
CA ASN A 13 5.64 4.43 18.40
C ASN A 13 4.47 4.34 17.40
N ARG A 14 4.76 4.21 16.10
CA ARG A 14 3.76 4.05 15.06
C ARG A 14 3.66 2.60 14.60
N PRO A 15 2.45 2.04 14.51
CA PRO A 15 2.27 0.63 14.16
C PRO A 15 2.39 0.38 12.65
N LEU A 16 2.92 -0.79 12.33
CA LEU A 16 2.92 -1.42 11.02
C LEU A 16 2.54 -2.89 11.18
N TRP A 17 1.55 -3.35 10.44
CA TRP A 17 1.07 -4.72 10.43
C TRP A 17 1.10 -5.31 9.03
N VAL A 18 1.48 -6.56 8.90
CA VAL A 18 1.44 -7.29 7.63
C VAL A 18 0.56 -8.52 7.77
N PHE A 19 -0.34 -8.73 6.81
CA PHE A 19 -1.27 -9.84 6.76
C PHE A 19 -1.13 -10.59 5.43
N ASP A 20 -1.27 -11.91 5.48
CA ASP A 20 -1.32 -12.75 4.29
C ASP A 20 -2.74 -13.33 4.04
N ASP A 21 -3.76 -12.90 4.81
CA ASP A 21 -5.13 -13.43 4.83
C ASP A 21 -6.25 -12.36 4.72
N LEU A 22 -5.92 -11.06 4.72
CA LEU A 22 -6.91 -9.99 4.53
C LEU A 22 -7.41 -9.85 3.09
N CYS A 23 -6.60 -10.24 2.11
CA CYS A 23 -6.99 -10.31 0.71
C CYS A 23 -6.86 -11.77 0.25
N THR A 24 -7.85 -12.26 -0.48
CA THR A 24 -7.71 -13.59 -1.08
C THR A 24 -6.98 -13.51 -2.42
N GLN A 25 -6.34 -14.59 -2.82
CA GLN A 25 -5.68 -14.63 -4.13
C GLN A 25 -6.67 -14.40 -5.27
N VAL A 26 -7.88 -14.94 -5.16
CA VAL A 26 -8.95 -14.75 -6.16
C VAL A 26 -9.34 -13.27 -6.30
N GLU A 27 -9.40 -12.53 -5.19
CA GLU A 27 -9.66 -11.08 -5.22
C GLU A 27 -8.51 -10.31 -5.89
N ALA A 28 -7.26 -10.61 -5.49
CA ALA A 28 -6.08 -9.97 -6.08
C ALA A 28 -6.01 -10.22 -7.59
N GLU A 29 -6.26 -11.45 -8.04
CA GLU A 29 -6.33 -11.81 -9.46
C GLU A 29 -7.49 -11.11 -10.19
N GLY A 30 -8.64 -10.97 -9.55
CA GLY A 30 -9.79 -10.25 -10.09
C GLY A 30 -9.46 -8.78 -10.33
N ILE A 31 -8.84 -8.12 -9.35
CA ILE A 31 -8.35 -6.74 -9.47
C ILE A 31 -7.29 -6.66 -10.58
N PHE A 32 -6.31 -7.55 -10.59
CA PHE A 32 -5.24 -7.58 -11.59
C PHE A 32 -5.79 -7.70 -13.03
N LYS A 33 -6.77 -8.56 -13.26
CA LYS A 33 -7.44 -8.68 -14.57
C LYS A 33 -8.11 -7.37 -14.99
N GLY A 34 -8.73 -6.65 -14.07
CA GLY A 34 -9.34 -5.34 -14.33
C GLY A 34 -8.32 -4.27 -14.76
N LEU A 35 -7.03 -4.40 -14.36
CA LEU A 35 -6.00 -3.44 -14.73
C LEU A 35 -5.65 -3.47 -16.22
N GLN A 36 -5.87 -4.58 -16.90
CA GLN A 36 -5.59 -4.73 -18.35
C GLN A 36 -6.40 -3.75 -19.21
N VAL A 37 -7.53 -3.26 -18.69
CA VAL A 37 -8.43 -2.30 -19.36
C VAL A 37 -8.50 -0.96 -18.63
N SER A 38 -7.68 -0.74 -17.61
CA SER A 38 -7.70 0.48 -16.81
C SER A 38 -6.89 1.59 -17.48
N ALA A 39 -7.40 2.82 -17.38
CA ALA A 39 -6.75 4.01 -17.93
C ALA A 39 -5.73 4.60 -16.94
N PHE A 40 -4.54 4.02 -16.85
CA PHE A 40 -3.46 4.57 -16.06
C PHE A 40 -3.02 5.95 -16.59
N LYS A 41 -2.76 6.87 -15.66
CA LYS A 41 -2.19 8.19 -15.94
C LYS A 41 -0.83 8.32 -15.27
N LYS A 42 0.11 9.02 -15.92
CA LYS A 42 1.43 9.31 -15.36
C LYS A 42 1.41 10.66 -14.66
N ASP A 43 0.65 10.77 -13.58
CA ASP A 43 0.40 12.02 -12.85
C ASP A 43 0.61 11.90 -11.33
N GLU A 44 0.87 10.71 -10.81
CA GLU A 44 1.12 10.49 -9.38
C GLU A 44 2.55 10.89 -9.01
N ILE A 45 2.70 11.53 -7.86
CA ILE A 45 3.99 11.98 -7.31
C ILE A 45 4.14 11.53 -5.86
N ALA A 46 5.36 11.24 -5.42
CA ALA A 46 5.63 10.90 -4.03
C ALA A 46 5.63 12.16 -3.12
N ARG A 47 6.19 13.27 -3.61
CA ARG A 47 6.31 14.55 -2.90
C ARG A 47 6.31 15.71 -3.92
N PRO A 48 5.96 16.94 -3.51
CA PRO A 48 5.95 18.11 -4.40
C PRO A 48 7.29 18.41 -5.09
N ASP A 49 8.42 18.15 -4.41
CA ASP A 49 9.78 18.33 -4.95
C ASP A 49 10.20 17.26 -5.97
N THR A 50 9.40 16.20 -6.15
CA THR A 50 9.64 15.10 -7.09
C THR A 50 8.67 15.09 -8.28
N GLN A 51 8.02 16.22 -8.57
CA GLN A 51 6.99 16.33 -9.62
C GLN A 51 7.47 16.00 -11.04
N GLU A 52 8.78 16.03 -11.32
CA GLU A 52 9.36 15.63 -12.59
C GLU A 52 9.43 14.11 -12.75
N TYR A 53 9.35 13.36 -11.65
CA TYR A 53 9.46 11.90 -11.59
C TYR A 53 8.10 11.25 -11.31
N ARG A 54 7.12 11.59 -12.15
CA ARG A 54 5.77 11.04 -12.01
C ARG A 54 5.75 9.56 -12.33
N HIS A 55 4.90 8.84 -11.62
CA HIS A 55 4.65 7.44 -11.88
C HIS A 55 3.19 7.19 -12.26
N TRP A 56 2.94 5.99 -12.75
CA TRP A 56 1.63 5.63 -13.26
C TRP A 56 0.69 5.22 -12.14
N ALA A 57 -0.53 5.78 -12.16
CA ALA A 57 -1.59 5.40 -11.24
C ALA A 57 -2.95 5.44 -11.91
N VAL A 58 -3.90 4.74 -11.31
CA VAL A 58 -5.32 4.87 -11.59
C VAL A 58 -6.06 5.09 -10.28
N ASN A 59 -6.82 6.18 -10.19
CA ASN A 59 -7.64 6.50 -9.02
C ASN A 59 -8.94 5.69 -9.04
N LEU A 60 -9.39 5.29 -7.86
CA LEU A 60 -10.65 4.61 -7.65
C LEU A 60 -11.68 5.60 -7.10
N SER A 61 -12.93 5.48 -7.56
CA SER A 61 -14.04 6.22 -6.94
C SER A 61 -14.37 5.65 -5.55
N ALA A 62 -15.02 6.44 -4.71
CA ALA A 62 -15.49 5.97 -3.42
C ALA A 62 -16.43 4.76 -3.52
N GLU A 63 -17.21 4.66 -4.61
CA GLU A 63 -18.05 3.50 -4.88
C GLU A 63 -17.22 2.26 -5.19
N GLN A 64 -16.22 2.37 -6.07
CA GLN A 64 -15.30 1.27 -6.38
C GLN A 64 -14.56 0.77 -5.14
N ILE A 65 -14.07 1.67 -4.27
CA ILE A 65 -13.43 1.28 -3.00
C ILE A 65 -14.38 0.44 -2.16
N ARG A 66 -15.63 0.88 -1.99
CA ARG A 66 -16.65 0.17 -1.19
C ARG A 66 -17.09 -1.17 -1.74
N THR A 67 -16.84 -1.46 -3.02
CA THR A 67 -17.12 -2.79 -3.59
C THR A 67 -16.02 -3.82 -3.34
N LEU A 68 -14.86 -3.39 -2.84
CA LEU A 68 -13.71 -4.27 -2.62
C LEU A 68 -13.79 -4.96 -1.25
N PRO A 69 -13.93 -6.30 -1.17
CA PRO A 69 -14.02 -6.98 0.12
C PRO A 69 -12.77 -6.81 0.99
N VAL A 70 -11.57 -6.71 0.38
CA VAL A 70 -10.32 -6.44 1.11
C VAL A 70 -10.37 -5.10 1.85
N TYR A 71 -11.04 -4.08 1.32
CA TYR A 71 -11.23 -2.81 2.02
C TYR A 71 -11.97 -2.99 3.35
N HIS A 72 -13.08 -3.71 3.33
CA HIS A 72 -13.90 -3.93 4.54
C HIS A 72 -13.14 -4.75 5.60
N ARG A 73 -12.41 -5.80 5.18
CA ARG A 73 -11.58 -6.58 6.11
C ARG A 73 -10.43 -5.77 6.69
N ALA A 74 -9.81 -4.88 5.89
CA ALA A 74 -8.76 -4.00 6.40
C ALA A 74 -9.30 -3.00 7.44
N ILE A 75 -10.47 -2.39 7.20
CA ILE A 75 -11.13 -1.51 8.17
C ILE A 75 -11.46 -2.28 9.47
N GLU A 76 -12.01 -3.49 9.36
CA GLU A 76 -12.32 -4.33 10.53
C GLU A 76 -11.04 -4.70 11.30
N ALA A 77 -9.96 -5.05 10.60
CA ALA A 77 -8.68 -5.35 11.24
C ALA A 77 -8.12 -4.14 11.99
N ILE A 78 -8.13 -2.95 11.39
CA ILE A 78 -7.69 -1.72 12.04
C ILE A 78 -8.54 -1.42 13.27
N ARG A 79 -9.87 -1.54 13.16
CA ARG A 79 -10.78 -1.35 14.29
C ARG A 79 -10.44 -2.29 15.44
N ASN A 80 -10.20 -3.56 15.17
CA ASN A 80 -9.85 -4.57 16.19
C ASN A 80 -8.50 -4.26 16.86
N LEU A 81 -7.53 -3.72 16.13
CA LEU A 81 -6.19 -3.42 16.63
C LEU A 81 -6.08 -2.07 17.33
N THR A 82 -6.91 -1.10 16.97
CA THR A 82 -6.82 0.28 17.48
C THR A 82 -7.99 0.69 18.37
N ASN A 83 -9.10 -0.06 18.32
CA ASN A 83 -10.39 0.31 18.91
C ASN A 83 -10.92 1.65 18.40
N GLN A 84 -10.64 1.98 17.12
CA GLN A 84 -11.06 3.22 16.46
C GLN A 84 -11.63 2.92 15.08
N GLU A 85 -12.53 3.80 14.62
CA GLU A 85 -13.16 3.70 13.29
C GLU A 85 -12.38 4.54 12.26
N TYR A 86 -12.22 3.98 11.05
CA TYR A 86 -11.55 4.64 9.93
C TYR A 86 -12.37 4.53 8.66
N THR A 87 -12.19 5.49 7.76
CA THR A 87 -12.81 5.49 6.44
C THR A 87 -11.80 5.92 5.37
N ALA A 88 -11.96 5.40 4.14
CA ALA A 88 -11.09 5.81 3.04
C ALA A 88 -11.52 7.17 2.47
N TYR A 89 -10.57 8.11 2.41
CA TYR A 89 -10.75 9.35 1.67
C TYR A 89 -10.11 9.29 0.27
N ARG A 90 -9.22 8.31 0.02
CA ARG A 90 -8.59 8.09 -1.29
C ARG A 90 -8.29 6.61 -1.49
N GLY A 91 -8.45 6.13 -2.72
CA GLY A 91 -7.97 4.82 -3.16
C GLY A 91 -7.43 4.91 -4.57
N TYR A 92 -6.33 4.19 -4.82
CA TYR A 92 -5.68 4.18 -6.13
C TYR A 92 -4.82 2.93 -6.31
N ILE A 93 -4.48 2.63 -7.56
CA ILE A 93 -3.56 1.54 -7.88
C ILE A 93 -2.33 2.14 -8.57
N ASN A 94 -1.16 1.93 -7.98
CA ASN A 94 0.11 2.28 -8.55
C ASN A 94 0.64 1.16 -9.46
N HIS A 95 1.29 1.58 -10.52
CA HIS A 95 2.08 0.76 -11.43
C HIS A 95 3.52 1.23 -11.38
N ALA A 96 4.44 0.33 -11.11
CA ALA A 96 5.88 0.60 -11.15
C ALA A 96 6.61 -0.49 -11.92
N SER A 97 7.45 -0.07 -12.86
CA SER A 97 8.30 -0.93 -13.67
C SER A 97 9.78 -0.63 -13.43
N TYR A 98 10.67 -1.50 -13.92
CA TYR A 98 12.09 -1.23 -13.89
C TYR A 98 12.40 0.12 -14.55
N GLY A 99 13.21 0.92 -13.87
CA GLY A 99 13.60 2.27 -14.31
C GLY A 99 12.71 3.39 -13.78
N ASP A 100 11.56 3.09 -13.16
CA ASP A 100 10.76 4.11 -12.49
C ASP A 100 11.49 4.62 -11.23
N MET A 101 11.36 5.92 -10.98
CA MET A 101 11.91 6.58 -9.79
C MET A 101 10.81 6.83 -8.77
N LEU A 102 10.87 6.09 -7.67
CA LEU A 102 9.95 6.25 -6.53
C LEU A 102 10.75 6.76 -5.32
N PHE A 103 10.22 7.78 -4.65
CA PHE A 103 10.92 8.48 -3.57
C PHE A 103 10.33 8.15 -2.20
N THR A 104 11.18 8.25 -1.18
CA THR A 104 10.74 8.17 0.22
C THR A 104 9.80 9.32 0.54
N HIS A 105 8.72 9.01 1.26
CA HIS A 105 7.71 9.99 1.69
C HIS A 105 6.97 9.50 2.92
N THR A 106 6.18 10.38 3.49
CA THR A 106 5.11 10.06 4.45
C THR A 106 3.77 10.37 3.78
N ASP A 107 2.74 9.68 4.19
CA ASP A 107 1.39 9.83 3.63
C ASP A 107 0.55 10.90 4.36
N CYS A 108 0.92 11.19 5.60
CA CYS A 108 0.25 12.20 6.41
C CYS A 108 1.24 12.94 7.31
N ALA A 109 0.77 14.00 7.95
CA ALA A 109 1.53 14.75 8.96
C ALA A 109 1.83 13.87 10.19
N PRO A 110 2.92 14.17 10.95
CA PRO A 110 3.33 13.36 12.10
C PRO A 110 2.29 13.23 13.22
N ASP A 111 1.41 14.23 13.36
CA ASP A 111 0.33 14.33 14.36
C ASP A 111 -1.04 13.86 13.84
N ALA A 112 -1.13 13.57 12.55
CA ALA A 112 -2.34 13.00 11.96
C ALA A 112 -2.48 11.51 12.35
N ASN A 113 -3.71 11.10 12.68
CA ASN A 113 -4.01 9.70 12.98
C ASN A 113 -4.63 9.03 11.75
N GLU A 114 -3.79 8.81 10.75
CA GLU A 114 -4.16 8.24 9.47
C GLU A 114 -3.41 6.94 9.20
N PHE A 115 -4.05 6.04 8.47
CA PHE A 115 -3.45 4.78 8.05
C PHE A 115 -3.41 4.65 6.53
N THR A 116 -2.40 3.94 6.05
CA THR A 116 -2.35 3.44 4.68
C THR A 116 -2.51 1.93 4.69
N VAL A 117 -3.40 1.43 3.85
CA VAL A 117 -3.52 0.02 3.50
C VAL A 117 -2.89 -0.17 2.13
N LEU A 118 -1.93 -1.06 2.02
CA LEU A 118 -1.25 -1.39 0.76
C LEU A 118 -1.44 -2.87 0.45
N VAL A 119 -2.03 -3.19 -0.70
CA VAL A 119 -2.28 -4.56 -1.17
C VAL A 119 -1.41 -4.84 -2.39
N TYR A 120 -0.63 -5.93 -2.34
CA TYR A 120 0.14 -6.42 -3.50
C TYR A 120 -0.78 -7.29 -4.38
N ILE A 121 -1.08 -6.85 -5.58
CA ILE A 121 -2.10 -7.45 -6.45
C ILE A 121 -1.55 -8.22 -7.65
N ALA A 122 -0.22 -8.30 -7.82
CA ALA A 122 0.36 -9.18 -8.82
C ALA A 122 0.05 -10.66 -8.50
N PRO A 123 -0.35 -11.50 -9.49
CA PRO A 123 -0.76 -12.89 -9.25
C PRO A 123 0.40 -13.78 -8.82
N GLU A 124 1.63 -13.39 -9.14
CA GLU A 124 2.86 -14.05 -8.74
C GLU A 124 3.95 -13.02 -8.45
N TRP A 125 4.91 -13.37 -7.61
CA TRP A 125 6.09 -12.55 -7.35
C TRP A 125 7.28 -13.39 -6.96
N ASN A 126 8.38 -13.21 -7.67
CA ASN A 126 9.66 -13.85 -7.32
C ASN A 126 10.48 -12.92 -6.45
N ILE A 127 11.12 -13.45 -5.41
CA ILE A 127 12.00 -12.68 -4.49
C ILE A 127 13.12 -11.95 -5.22
N GLU A 128 13.65 -12.53 -6.30
CA GLU A 128 14.71 -11.95 -7.11
C GLU A 128 14.27 -10.70 -7.89
N TRP A 129 12.96 -10.45 -7.98
CA TRP A 129 12.44 -9.28 -8.65
C TRP A 129 12.56 -8.00 -7.82
N GLY A 130 12.84 -8.10 -6.52
CA GLY A 130 12.85 -6.95 -5.63
C GLY A 130 11.46 -6.35 -5.45
N GLY A 131 11.37 -5.02 -5.45
CA GLY A 131 10.06 -4.33 -5.39
C GLY A 131 9.49 -4.21 -3.98
N GLU A 132 10.31 -4.37 -2.94
CA GLU A 132 9.91 -4.25 -1.54
C GLU A 132 9.37 -2.86 -1.24
N THR A 133 8.44 -2.79 -0.28
CA THR A 133 8.15 -1.53 0.40
C THR A 133 9.05 -1.45 1.62
N LEU A 134 9.92 -0.43 1.64
CA LEU A 134 10.87 -0.18 2.72
C LEU A 134 10.32 0.88 3.68
N PHE A 135 10.47 0.62 4.97
CA PHE A 135 10.01 1.50 6.03
C PHE A 135 11.20 1.94 6.89
N TYR A 136 11.30 3.24 7.15
CA TYR A 136 12.45 3.88 7.76
C TYR A 136 12.09 4.57 9.08
N ASN A 137 13.11 4.72 9.95
CA ASN A 137 13.05 5.60 11.11
C ASN A 137 13.46 7.04 10.71
N SER A 138 13.55 7.93 11.70
CA SER A 138 13.99 9.33 11.51
C SER A 138 15.47 9.46 11.10
N ASP A 139 16.29 8.46 11.41
CA ASP A 139 17.72 8.43 11.07
C ASP A 139 17.99 7.88 9.66
N ASP A 140 16.93 7.65 8.89
CA ASP A 140 16.98 7.05 7.53
C ASP A 140 17.44 5.58 7.49
N ASP A 141 17.46 4.89 8.64
CA ASP A 141 17.70 3.47 8.70
C ASP A 141 16.45 2.68 8.30
N CYS A 142 16.61 1.69 7.40
CA CYS A 142 15.53 0.78 7.05
C CYS A 142 15.26 -0.19 8.21
N ILE A 143 14.11 -0.05 8.84
CA ILE A 143 13.70 -0.89 9.98
C ILE A 143 12.94 -2.14 9.51
N PHE A 144 12.17 -2.02 8.44
CA PHE A 144 11.39 -3.15 7.91
C PHE A 144 11.30 -3.09 6.39
N ALA A 145 11.45 -4.25 5.75
CA ALA A 145 11.24 -4.47 4.33
C ALA A 145 10.05 -5.41 4.12
N CYS A 146 8.96 -4.89 3.58
CA CYS A 146 7.80 -5.70 3.22
C CYS A 146 7.99 -6.26 1.81
N THR A 147 8.32 -7.54 1.73
CA THR A 147 8.46 -8.26 0.45
C THR A 147 7.10 -8.40 -0.22
N PRO A 148 6.97 -8.08 -1.51
CA PRO A 148 5.77 -8.36 -2.27
C PRO A 148 5.45 -9.86 -2.26
N LYS A 149 4.19 -10.17 -2.02
CA LYS A 149 3.60 -11.50 -2.21
C LYS A 149 2.19 -11.32 -2.73
N PRO A 150 1.70 -12.23 -3.57
CA PRO A 150 0.31 -12.19 -4.03
C PRO A 150 -0.66 -12.05 -2.85
N ALA A 151 -1.59 -11.12 -2.94
CA ALA A 151 -2.63 -10.83 -1.94
C ALA A 151 -2.13 -10.38 -0.55
N ARG A 152 -0.83 -10.17 -0.35
CA ARG A 152 -0.30 -9.62 0.92
C ARG A 152 -0.81 -8.20 1.14
N VAL A 153 -1.16 -7.89 2.39
CA VAL A 153 -1.62 -6.57 2.82
C VAL A 153 -0.67 -6.03 3.88
N ALA A 154 -0.16 -4.82 3.67
CA ALA A 154 0.52 -4.05 4.69
C ALA A 154 -0.39 -2.89 5.14
N ILE A 155 -0.59 -2.74 6.45
CA ILE A 155 -1.33 -1.65 7.07
C ILE A 155 -0.35 -0.89 7.96
N PHE A 156 -0.20 0.40 7.76
CA PHE A 156 0.76 1.19 8.52
C PHE A 156 0.29 2.61 8.76
N HIS A 157 0.74 3.19 9.86
CA HIS A 157 0.49 4.59 10.16
C HIS A 157 1.11 5.49 9.09
N GLY A 158 0.33 6.40 8.50
CA GLY A 158 0.73 7.19 7.34
C GLY A 158 1.97 8.07 7.55
N ALA A 159 2.28 8.44 8.78
CA ALA A 159 3.49 9.22 9.11
C ALA A 159 4.79 8.38 9.17
N ILE A 160 4.75 7.07 8.96
CA ILE A 160 5.98 6.27 8.82
C ILE A 160 6.61 6.57 7.47
N LYS A 161 7.87 7.01 7.46
CA LYS A 161 8.64 7.23 6.22
C LYS A 161 8.80 5.91 5.47
N HIS A 162 8.43 5.89 4.20
CA HIS A 162 8.48 4.66 3.40
C HIS A 162 8.70 4.93 1.91
N VAL A 163 9.02 3.87 1.17
CA VAL A 163 9.11 3.88 -0.30
C VAL A 163 8.76 2.51 -0.85
N GLY A 164 7.95 2.44 -1.89
CA GLY A 164 7.81 1.24 -2.71
C GLY A 164 8.91 1.21 -3.76
N ARG A 165 9.86 0.28 -3.67
CA ARG A 165 10.91 0.15 -4.69
C ARG A 165 10.32 -0.38 -6.00
N PRO A 166 10.79 0.10 -7.18
CA PRO A 166 10.45 -0.55 -8.43
C PRO A 166 11.09 -1.95 -8.49
N PRO A 167 10.53 -2.85 -9.31
CA PRO A 167 11.18 -4.13 -9.56
C PRO A 167 12.51 -3.94 -10.31
N ASN A 168 13.38 -4.96 -10.23
CA ASN A 168 14.64 -4.93 -10.97
C ASN A 168 14.43 -5.34 -12.45
N ARG A 169 15.51 -5.25 -13.25
CA ARG A 169 15.47 -5.43 -14.71
C ARG A 169 15.06 -6.82 -15.21
N ILE A 170 15.09 -7.84 -14.35
CA ILE A 170 14.70 -9.21 -14.74
C ILE A 170 13.19 -9.46 -14.52
N CYS A 171 12.48 -8.50 -13.92
CA CYS A 171 11.05 -8.55 -13.75
C CYS A 171 10.36 -7.87 -14.93
N PHE A 172 9.63 -8.65 -15.72
CA PHE A 172 8.88 -8.13 -16.88
C PHE A 172 7.42 -7.80 -16.52
N THR A 173 6.99 -8.16 -15.31
CA THR A 173 5.66 -7.81 -14.80
C THR A 173 5.75 -6.56 -13.94
N PRO A 174 4.97 -5.51 -14.21
CA PRO A 174 4.94 -4.34 -13.35
C PRO A 174 4.53 -4.69 -11.92
N ARG A 175 5.09 -3.99 -10.96
CA ARG A 175 4.65 -4.03 -9.57
C ARG A 175 3.37 -3.22 -9.44
N TYR A 176 2.25 -3.89 -9.21
CA TYR A 176 0.98 -3.23 -8.93
C TYR A 176 0.68 -3.26 -7.43
N THR A 177 0.31 -2.12 -6.88
CA THR A 177 -0.16 -2.02 -5.50
C THR A 177 -1.43 -1.19 -5.44
N LEU A 178 -2.47 -1.78 -4.84
CA LEU A 178 -3.68 -1.07 -4.46
C LEU A 178 -3.45 -0.41 -3.10
N ALA A 179 -3.71 0.88 -3.01
CA ALA A 179 -3.58 1.65 -1.79
C ALA A 179 -4.91 2.28 -1.38
N PHE A 180 -5.22 2.24 -0.07
CA PHE A 180 -6.26 3.05 0.55
C PHE A 180 -5.63 3.99 1.56
N LYS A 181 -5.97 5.28 1.49
CA LYS A 181 -5.63 6.29 2.49
C LYS A 181 -6.83 6.47 3.40
N LEU A 182 -6.61 6.27 4.69
CA LEU A 182 -7.67 6.20 5.68
C LEU A 182 -7.51 7.30 6.71
N GLU A 183 -8.59 8.01 6.98
CA GLU A 183 -8.70 8.97 8.08
C GLU A 183 -9.58 8.42 9.20
N LYS A 184 -9.32 8.86 10.42
CA LYS A 184 -10.14 8.52 11.57
C LYS A 184 -11.50 9.18 11.44
N VAL A 185 -12.57 8.40 11.68
CA VAL A 185 -13.92 8.94 11.76
C VAL A 185 -14.05 9.76 13.05
N THR A 186 -14.25 11.07 12.91
CA THR A 186 -14.59 11.97 14.03
C THR A 186 -16.09 11.87 14.30
N GLN A 187 -16.45 11.56 15.54
CA GLN A 187 -17.84 11.59 16.00
C GLN A 187 -18.34 13.03 16.13
#